data_dbec0a498d87fc1a7d5a07a43c3742da
#
_entry.id   dbec0a498d87fc1a7d5a07a43c3742da
#
_cell.length_a   1.000
_cell.length_b   1.000
_cell.length_c   1.000
_cell.angle_alpha   90.00
_cell.angle_beta   90.00
_cell.angle_gamma   90.00
#
_symmetry.space_group_name_H-M   'P 1'
#
loop_
_entity.id
_entity.type
_entity.pdbx_description
1 polymer ?
#
loop_
_entity_poly.entity_id
_entity_poly.type
_entity_poly.pdbx_seq_one_letter_code
_entity_poly.pdbx_strand_id
1 'polypeptide(L)'
;MYFDVASTAPLHPVARQALTAALDEGWADPARLYRSGRQARMLLDAARETVAAVLGTRADEVSFTASGTQAVQLGLLGALSGNRRRGGHLLHSAVEHSSVLHVAERHAAAGGEVTVAPVDRAGRVDPAAFAALLRPDTALAALQSANHEVGTVQPVGEVAARCAEAGVPLLVDAAQSAGRMDVPAGWSLLTASAHKWGGPPGVGILAVRKGVRYASPLPADEREGGRVPGFVNVPAIVAAAAALRAVRAEAERENARLHELVERIRARVPQLVPEVEVVGDPVRRLPHLVTFSCLYVDGEVLLTELDRAGFAVSSGSSCTSSTLTPSHVLAAMGVLTEGNVRVSLPYGTAEADVERFLAVLPELVAGVRAPLGLDLPAPKAEPVAETSPPRAEGRAGAESEERQATDEGGSAGATSVGAGSERPEASARVTVIDALGKRCPLPVIELAKRIGEVPVGGTVAVLADDEAARLDVPAWCEMREQEYAGEAPAADYGGDRGSAYLVVRRS
;
A
#
# COMPACT_ATOMS: atom_id res chain seq x y z
N MET A 1 6.62 9.29 -20.40
CA MET A 1 5.92 8.00 -20.14
C MET A 1 5.16 8.11 -18.83
N TYR A 2 3.91 7.65 -18.81
CA TYR A 2 3.07 7.73 -17.60
C TYR A 2 3.11 6.41 -16.85
N PHE A 3 3.72 6.38 -15.68
CA PHE A 3 3.90 5.21 -14.82
C PHE A 3 3.30 5.41 -13.42
N ASP A 4 2.14 6.08 -13.36
CA ASP A 4 1.46 6.40 -12.10
C ASP A 4 -0.04 6.07 -12.11
N VAL A 5 -0.42 4.90 -12.65
CA VAL A 5 -1.84 4.47 -12.68
C VAL A 5 -2.41 4.14 -11.31
N ALA A 6 -1.56 3.89 -10.31
CA ALA A 6 -2.02 3.73 -8.93
C ALA A 6 -2.62 5.03 -8.36
N SER A 7 -2.19 6.21 -8.83
CA SER A 7 -2.83 7.48 -8.54
C SER A 7 -4.07 7.70 -9.38
N THR A 8 -3.97 7.58 -10.70
CA THR A 8 -5.12 7.63 -11.62
C THR A 8 -4.77 6.95 -12.94
N ALA A 9 -5.67 6.12 -13.47
CA ALA A 9 -5.48 5.51 -14.78
C ALA A 9 -5.95 6.47 -15.90
N PRO A 10 -5.25 6.52 -17.05
CA PRO A 10 -5.77 7.20 -18.22
C PRO A 10 -7.17 6.70 -18.60
N LEU A 11 -8.00 7.58 -19.12
CA LEU A 11 -9.37 7.22 -19.51
C LEU A 11 -9.35 6.12 -20.56
N HIS A 12 -9.97 4.99 -20.24
CA HIS A 12 -10.04 3.84 -21.14
C HIS A 12 -10.77 4.21 -22.44
N PRO A 13 -10.32 3.75 -23.63
CA PRO A 13 -10.95 4.09 -24.91
C PRO A 13 -12.44 3.79 -24.95
N VAL A 14 -12.86 2.64 -24.40
CA VAL A 14 -14.28 2.25 -24.28
C VAL A 14 -15.04 3.21 -23.37
N ALA A 15 -14.43 3.69 -22.26
CA ALA A 15 -15.06 4.68 -21.40
C ALA A 15 -15.26 6.02 -22.11
N ARG A 16 -14.29 6.45 -22.93
CA ARG A 16 -14.42 7.67 -23.73
C ARG A 16 -15.63 7.61 -24.69
N GLN A 17 -15.76 6.48 -25.41
CA GLN A 17 -16.89 6.26 -26.32
C GLN A 17 -18.24 6.25 -25.57
N ALA A 18 -18.29 5.50 -24.48
CA ALA A 18 -19.49 5.39 -23.65
C ALA A 18 -19.89 6.74 -23.02
N LEU A 19 -18.90 7.53 -22.56
CA LEU A 19 -19.13 8.86 -22.01
C LEU A 19 -19.75 9.80 -23.06
N THR A 20 -19.19 9.84 -24.27
CA THR A 20 -19.68 10.69 -25.35
C THR A 20 -21.11 10.33 -25.72
N ALA A 21 -21.41 9.03 -25.92
CA ALA A 21 -22.76 8.59 -26.23
C ALA A 21 -23.77 8.89 -25.09
N ALA A 22 -23.35 8.70 -23.85
CA ALA A 22 -24.20 8.93 -22.69
C ALA A 22 -24.44 10.42 -22.39
N LEU A 23 -23.60 11.33 -22.85
CA LEU A 23 -23.85 12.79 -22.78
C LEU A 23 -25.03 13.18 -23.64
N ASP A 24 -25.23 12.52 -24.80
CA ASP A 24 -26.37 12.78 -25.71
C ASP A 24 -27.66 12.12 -25.20
N GLU A 25 -27.61 10.94 -24.61
CA GLU A 25 -28.76 10.11 -24.29
C GLU A 25 -29.11 10.04 -22.80
N GLY A 26 -28.16 10.26 -21.89
CA GLY A 26 -28.27 10.03 -20.44
C GLY A 26 -28.37 11.30 -19.59
N TRP A 27 -28.60 12.48 -20.17
CA TRP A 27 -28.61 13.76 -19.48
C TRP A 27 -29.81 14.00 -18.59
N ALA A 28 -30.94 13.30 -18.84
CA ALA A 28 -32.21 13.54 -18.15
C ALA A 28 -32.23 12.93 -16.74
N ASP A 29 -33.16 13.42 -15.90
CA ASP A 29 -33.38 12.86 -14.55
C ASP A 29 -33.98 11.44 -14.67
N PRO A 30 -33.26 10.39 -14.20
CA PRO A 30 -33.71 9.01 -14.27
C PRO A 30 -34.97 8.71 -13.40
N ALA A 31 -35.33 9.63 -12.50
CA ALA A 31 -36.57 9.51 -11.71
C ALA A 31 -37.84 9.94 -12.46
N ARG A 32 -37.71 10.50 -13.69
CA ARG A 32 -38.82 11.02 -14.45
C ARG A 32 -39.42 9.99 -15.38
N LEU A 33 -40.78 10.09 -15.57
CA LEU A 33 -41.54 9.11 -16.36
C LEU A 33 -41.57 9.41 -17.87
N TYR A 34 -41.12 10.60 -18.30
CA TYR A 34 -41.02 10.89 -19.73
C TYR A 34 -39.88 10.13 -20.41
N ARG A 35 -39.91 10.10 -21.77
CA ARG A 35 -39.03 9.25 -22.59
C ARG A 35 -37.55 9.40 -22.24
N SER A 36 -37.01 10.62 -22.17
CA SER A 36 -35.59 10.85 -21.86
C SER A 36 -35.22 10.45 -20.41
N GLY A 37 -36.13 10.63 -19.46
CA GLY A 37 -35.94 10.15 -18.09
C GLY A 37 -35.85 8.62 -18.01
N ARG A 38 -36.76 7.91 -18.71
CA ARG A 38 -36.72 6.44 -18.81
C ARG A 38 -35.44 5.94 -19.51
N GLN A 39 -34.96 6.65 -20.55
CA GLN A 39 -33.68 6.33 -21.21
C GLN A 39 -32.52 6.46 -20.25
N ALA A 40 -32.41 7.57 -19.52
CA ALA A 40 -31.38 7.76 -18.51
C ALA A 40 -31.43 6.68 -17.41
N ARG A 41 -32.66 6.28 -17.01
CA ARG A 41 -32.86 5.20 -16.04
C ARG A 41 -32.34 3.86 -16.55
N MET A 42 -32.68 3.51 -17.83
CA MET A 42 -32.17 2.27 -18.44
C MET A 42 -30.63 2.23 -18.48
N LEU A 43 -29.98 3.35 -18.84
CA LEU A 43 -28.55 3.47 -18.86
C LEU A 43 -27.93 3.30 -17.46
N LEU A 44 -28.51 3.94 -16.44
CA LEU A 44 -28.08 3.84 -15.07
C LEU A 44 -28.25 2.41 -14.53
N ASP A 45 -29.37 1.76 -14.79
CA ASP A 45 -29.64 0.40 -14.34
C ASP A 45 -28.68 -0.61 -15.02
N ALA A 46 -28.43 -0.49 -16.33
CA ALA A 46 -27.46 -1.31 -17.05
C ALA A 46 -26.03 -1.12 -16.56
N ALA A 47 -25.64 0.11 -16.22
CA ALA A 47 -24.35 0.39 -15.61
C ALA A 47 -24.23 -0.28 -14.22
N ARG A 48 -25.29 -0.22 -13.42
CA ARG A 48 -25.36 -0.84 -12.09
C ARG A 48 -25.26 -2.36 -12.16
N GLU A 49 -25.96 -2.99 -13.09
CA GLU A 49 -25.88 -4.43 -13.37
C GLU A 49 -24.46 -4.84 -13.79
N THR A 50 -23.83 -4.05 -14.67
CA THR A 50 -22.45 -4.29 -15.12
C THR A 50 -21.47 -4.25 -13.95
N VAL A 51 -21.56 -3.24 -13.09
CA VAL A 51 -20.73 -3.12 -11.89
C VAL A 51 -20.97 -4.29 -10.93
N ALA A 52 -22.24 -4.61 -10.69
CA ALA A 52 -22.62 -5.72 -9.82
C ALA A 52 -22.05 -7.06 -10.30
N ALA A 53 -22.14 -7.33 -11.60
CA ALA A 53 -21.59 -8.55 -12.20
C ALA A 53 -20.06 -8.67 -12.02
N VAL A 54 -19.31 -7.57 -12.22
CA VAL A 54 -17.85 -7.58 -12.06
C VAL A 54 -17.44 -7.74 -10.59
N LEU A 55 -18.17 -7.10 -9.66
CA LEU A 55 -17.85 -7.16 -8.23
C LEU A 55 -18.47 -8.38 -7.52
N GLY A 56 -19.16 -9.25 -8.21
CA GLY A 56 -19.79 -10.44 -7.63
C GLY A 56 -20.88 -10.10 -6.59
N THR A 57 -21.70 -9.08 -6.88
CA THR A 57 -22.76 -8.59 -6.01
C THR A 57 -24.09 -8.44 -6.78
N ARG A 58 -25.13 -7.97 -6.11
CA ARG A 58 -26.45 -7.73 -6.73
C ARG A 58 -26.56 -6.25 -7.12
N ALA A 59 -27.33 -5.96 -8.16
CA ALA A 59 -27.55 -4.58 -8.59
C ALA A 59 -28.16 -3.71 -7.47
N ASP A 60 -29.11 -4.24 -6.68
CA ASP A 60 -29.74 -3.53 -5.57
C ASP A 60 -28.82 -3.28 -4.37
N GLU A 61 -27.65 -3.92 -4.32
CA GLU A 61 -26.61 -3.69 -3.32
C GLU A 61 -25.65 -2.56 -3.70
N VAL A 62 -25.55 -2.19 -4.98
CA VAL A 62 -24.65 -1.17 -5.51
C VAL A 62 -25.24 0.23 -5.43
N SER A 63 -24.49 1.21 -4.96
CA SER A 63 -24.78 2.64 -5.01
C SER A 63 -23.59 3.38 -5.61
N PHE A 64 -23.85 4.43 -6.39
CA PHE A 64 -22.82 5.29 -6.95
C PHE A 64 -22.61 6.52 -6.07
N THR A 65 -21.35 6.92 -5.90
CA THR A 65 -20.92 8.09 -5.14
C THR A 65 -20.10 9.01 -6.03
N ALA A 66 -19.79 10.22 -5.56
CA ALA A 66 -18.97 11.17 -6.32
C ALA A 66 -17.45 10.84 -6.29
N SER A 67 -16.99 9.91 -5.46
CA SER A 67 -15.59 9.47 -5.40
C SER A 67 -15.45 8.19 -4.58
N GLY A 68 -14.31 7.48 -4.73
CA GLY A 68 -13.95 6.38 -3.83
C GLY A 68 -13.85 6.82 -2.37
N THR A 69 -13.28 8.00 -2.11
CA THR A 69 -13.21 8.61 -0.77
C THR A 69 -14.60 8.76 -0.15
N GLN A 70 -15.58 9.29 -0.90
CA GLN A 70 -16.95 9.40 -0.42
C GLN A 70 -17.57 8.01 -0.19
N ALA A 71 -17.29 7.03 -1.05
CA ALA A 71 -17.75 5.67 -0.86
C ALA A 71 -17.25 5.06 0.45
N VAL A 72 -15.95 5.21 0.75
CA VAL A 72 -15.34 4.76 2.01
C VAL A 72 -15.98 5.48 3.22
N GLN A 73 -16.10 6.80 3.16
CA GLN A 73 -16.69 7.59 4.26
C GLN A 73 -18.13 7.18 4.54
N LEU A 74 -18.96 7.09 3.51
CA LEU A 74 -20.37 6.68 3.64
C LEU A 74 -20.46 5.22 4.12
N GLY A 75 -19.60 4.34 3.60
CA GLY A 75 -19.55 2.93 4.00
C GLY A 75 -19.25 2.77 5.48
N LEU A 76 -18.16 3.39 5.96
CA LEU A 76 -17.75 3.33 7.36
C LEU A 76 -18.77 3.97 8.29
N LEU A 77 -19.12 5.22 8.06
CA LEU A 77 -20.06 5.96 8.92
C LEU A 77 -21.44 5.33 8.94
N GLY A 78 -21.91 4.85 7.78
CA GLY A 78 -23.21 4.18 7.68
C GLY A 78 -23.26 2.83 8.37
N ALA A 79 -22.18 2.04 8.29
CA ALA A 79 -22.09 0.78 9.00
C ALA A 79 -21.92 0.95 10.52
N LEU A 80 -21.09 1.89 10.96
CA LEU A 80 -20.94 2.25 12.38
C LEU A 80 -22.29 2.69 12.98
N SER A 81 -22.99 3.59 12.28
CA SER A 81 -24.33 4.05 12.70
C SER A 81 -25.36 2.91 12.74
N GLY A 82 -25.35 2.02 11.75
CA GLY A 82 -26.24 0.86 11.69
C GLY A 82 -25.99 -0.16 12.79
N ASN A 83 -24.75 -0.28 13.24
CA ASN A 83 -24.32 -1.23 14.28
C ASN A 83 -24.09 -0.62 15.66
N ARG A 84 -24.50 0.64 15.90
CA ARG A 84 -24.31 1.36 17.17
C ARG A 84 -24.85 0.63 18.42
N ARG A 85 -25.84 -0.27 18.27
CA ARG A 85 -26.36 -1.08 19.37
C ARG A 85 -25.41 -2.22 19.79
N ARG A 86 -24.48 -2.60 18.92
CA ARG A 86 -23.45 -3.60 19.23
C ARG A 86 -22.33 -2.98 20.04
N GLY A 87 -21.92 -1.77 19.65
CA GLY A 87 -20.84 -1.02 20.29
C GLY A 87 -20.32 0.12 19.42
N GLY A 88 -19.21 0.71 19.83
CA GLY A 88 -18.53 1.82 19.15
C GLY A 88 -17.10 1.50 18.72
N HIS A 89 -16.70 0.23 18.71
CA HIS A 89 -15.33 -0.13 18.34
C HIS A 89 -15.20 -0.34 16.81
N LEU A 90 -14.20 0.33 16.22
CA LEU A 90 -13.75 0.20 14.83
C LEU A 90 -12.36 -0.46 14.79
N LEU A 91 -12.22 -1.53 14.02
CA LEU A 91 -10.94 -2.19 13.75
C LEU A 91 -10.53 -1.93 12.30
N HIS A 92 -9.31 -1.46 12.04
CA HIS A 92 -8.77 -1.33 10.68
C HIS A 92 -7.29 -1.69 10.60
N SER A 93 -6.75 -1.95 9.40
CA SER A 93 -5.31 -2.20 9.25
C SER A 93 -4.50 -0.91 9.31
N ALA A 94 -3.21 -1.02 9.69
CA ALA A 94 -2.29 0.12 9.75
C ALA A 94 -1.99 0.75 8.38
N VAL A 95 -2.29 0.04 7.29
CA VAL A 95 -1.94 0.44 5.92
C VAL A 95 -3.15 0.88 5.09
N GLU A 96 -4.27 1.21 5.74
CA GLU A 96 -5.47 1.70 5.04
C GLU A 96 -5.22 3.02 4.31
N HIS A 97 -6.05 3.31 3.31
CA HIS A 97 -6.05 4.61 2.64
C HIS A 97 -6.48 5.72 3.61
N SER A 98 -5.94 6.94 3.44
CA SER A 98 -6.24 8.11 4.30
C SER A 98 -7.73 8.36 4.51
N SER A 99 -8.59 8.01 3.55
CA SER A 99 -10.05 8.14 3.72
C SER A 99 -10.62 7.26 4.85
N VAL A 100 -9.99 6.13 5.17
CA VAL A 100 -10.34 5.27 6.31
C VAL A 100 -9.81 5.92 7.60
N LEU A 101 -8.54 6.36 7.58
CA LEU A 101 -7.87 6.96 8.73
C LEU A 101 -8.61 8.20 9.22
N HIS A 102 -8.98 9.11 8.32
CA HIS A 102 -9.74 10.33 8.69
C HIS A 102 -11.11 10.00 9.29
N VAL A 103 -11.78 8.91 8.86
CA VAL A 103 -13.02 8.48 9.51
C VAL A 103 -12.73 7.89 10.88
N ALA A 104 -11.66 7.11 11.05
CA ALA A 104 -11.25 6.55 12.33
C ALA A 104 -10.90 7.63 13.34
N GLU A 105 -10.13 8.64 12.96
CA GLU A 105 -9.80 9.83 13.75
C GLU A 105 -11.06 10.58 14.19
N ARG A 106 -11.95 10.87 13.24
CA ARG A 106 -13.23 11.52 13.55
C ARG A 106 -14.09 10.68 14.49
N HIS A 107 -14.11 9.36 14.31
CA HIS A 107 -14.85 8.44 15.15
C HIS A 107 -14.31 8.43 16.58
N ALA A 108 -12.99 8.37 16.74
CA ALA A 108 -12.31 8.49 18.04
C ALA A 108 -12.60 9.84 18.72
N ALA A 109 -12.51 10.95 17.98
CA ALA A 109 -12.83 12.29 18.49
C ALA A 109 -14.29 12.43 18.93
N ALA A 110 -15.19 11.62 18.38
CA ALA A 110 -16.61 11.56 18.79
C ALA A 110 -16.86 10.57 19.95
N GLY A 111 -15.82 10.02 20.58
CA GLY A 111 -15.92 9.09 21.71
C GLY A 111 -16.04 7.61 21.31
N GLY A 112 -15.83 7.27 20.03
CA GLY A 112 -15.68 5.90 19.58
C GLY A 112 -14.30 5.33 19.91
N GLU A 113 -14.18 3.99 19.89
CA GLU A 113 -12.90 3.33 20.09
C GLU A 113 -12.36 2.82 18.75
N VAL A 114 -11.05 2.94 18.55
CA VAL A 114 -10.36 2.51 17.33
C VAL A 114 -9.18 1.63 17.72
N THR A 115 -9.09 0.46 17.05
CA THR A 115 -7.90 -0.39 17.13
C THR A 115 -7.30 -0.51 15.73
N VAL A 116 -5.96 -0.40 15.67
CA VAL A 116 -5.19 -0.52 14.44
C VAL A 116 -4.50 -1.89 14.43
N ALA A 117 -4.81 -2.72 13.44
CA ALA A 117 -4.15 -4.00 13.25
C ALA A 117 -2.78 -3.80 12.60
N PRO A 118 -1.70 -4.32 13.20
CA PRO A 118 -0.36 -4.22 12.62
C PRO A 118 -0.21 -5.04 11.35
N VAL A 119 0.83 -4.72 10.59
CA VAL A 119 1.25 -5.44 9.39
C VAL A 119 2.68 -5.95 9.56
N ASP A 120 3.05 -6.91 8.74
CA ASP A 120 4.44 -7.35 8.60
C ASP A 120 5.25 -6.38 7.70
N ARG A 121 6.54 -6.67 7.53
CA ARG A 121 7.43 -5.87 6.68
C ARG A 121 7.03 -5.86 5.20
N ALA A 122 6.24 -6.83 4.76
CA ALA A 122 5.64 -6.84 3.42
C ALA A 122 4.35 -5.98 3.31
N GLY A 123 3.89 -5.39 4.41
CA GLY A 123 2.66 -4.59 4.48
C GLY A 123 1.40 -5.44 4.54
N ARG A 124 1.47 -6.69 5.00
CA ARG A 124 0.35 -7.64 5.05
C ARG A 124 -0.09 -7.89 6.49
N VAL A 125 -1.40 -7.90 6.74
CA VAL A 125 -1.94 -8.30 8.05
C VAL A 125 -1.84 -9.81 8.23
N ASP A 126 -1.58 -10.27 9.46
CA ASP A 126 -1.80 -11.66 9.85
C ASP A 126 -3.29 -11.85 10.20
N PRO A 127 -4.01 -12.78 9.52
CA PRO A 127 -5.44 -12.98 9.76
C PRO A 127 -5.77 -13.42 11.20
N ALA A 128 -4.89 -14.16 11.86
CA ALA A 128 -5.10 -14.62 13.24
C ALA A 128 -4.90 -13.46 14.23
N ALA A 129 -3.85 -12.65 14.03
CA ALA A 129 -3.61 -11.44 14.81
C ALA A 129 -4.74 -10.42 14.62
N PHE A 130 -5.22 -10.22 13.38
CA PHE A 130 -6.37 -9.36 13.10
C PHE A 130 -7.63 -9.84 13.84
N ALA A 131 -7.91 -11.14 13.79
CA ALA A 131 -9.06 -11.73 14.48
C ALA A 131 -8.99 -11.60 16.01
N ALA A 132 -7.78 -11.70 16.59
CA ALA A 132 -7.58 -11.53 18.04
C ALA A 132 -7.90 -10.11 18.53
N LEU A 133 -7.93 -9.11 17.64
CA LEU A 133 -8.31 -7.73 17.93
C LEU A 133 -9.83 -7.49 17.83
N LEU A 134 -10.60 -8.46 17.34
CA LEU A 134 -12.06 -8.38 17.31
C LEU A 134 -12.61 -8.51 18.73
N ARG A 135 -13.49 -7.60 19.10
CA ARG A 135 -14.11 -7.51 20.42
C ARG A 135 -15.62 -7.75 20.33
N PRO A 136 -16.30 -8.08 21.45
CA PRO A 136 -17.76 -8.19 21.45
C PRO A 136 -18.50 -6.93 21.01
N ASP A 137 -17.93 -5.75 21.27
CA ASP A 137 -18.43 -4.42 20.91
C ASP A 137 -17.87 -3.87 19.60
N THR A 138 -17.12 -4.68 18.81
CA THR A 138 -16.67 -4.28 17.49
C THR A 138 -17.87 -4.10 16.57
N ALA A 139 -18.14 -2.86 16.18
CA ALA A 139 -19.23 -2.49 15.29
C ALA A 139 -18.90 -2.72 13.82
N LEU A 140 -17.63 -2.57 13.46
CA LEU A 140 -17.14 -2.64 12.09
C LEU A 140 -15.64 -2.98 12.05
N ALA A 141 -15.25 -3.81 11.08
CA ALA A 141 -13.88 -3.97 10.65
C ALA A 141 -13.67 -3.42 9.25
N ALA A 142 -12.47 -2.90 8.93
CA ALA A 142 -12.10 -2.43 7.60
C ALA A 142 -10.74 -3.00 7.19
N LEU A 143 -10.64 -3.45 5.94
CA LEU A 143 -9.41 -3.96 5.35
C LEU A 143 -9.41 -3.66 3.84
N GLN A 144 -8.40 -2.97 3.34
CA GLN A 144 -8.22 -2.83 1.90
C GLN A 144 -7.89 -4.16 1.25
N SER A 145 -8.25 -4.34 -0.01
CA SER A 145 -7.94 -5.56 -0.77
C SER A 145 -6.49 -5.61 -1.25
N ALA A 146 -5.95 -4.45 -1.60
CA ALA A 146 -4.56 -4.28 -1.99
C ALA A 146 -4.08 -2.86 -1.68
N ASN A 147 -2.82 -2.75 -1.28
CA ASN A 147 -2.23 -1.47 -0.90
C ASN A 147 -1.87 -0.64 -2.14
N HIS A 148 -2.16 0.65 -2.09
CA HIS A 148 -1.95 1.61 -3.17
C HIS A 148 -0.51 2.13 -3.26
N GLU A 149 0.30 1.95 -2.23
CA GLU A 149 1.70 2.38 -2.21
C GLU A 149 2.63 1.23 -2.59
N VAL A 150 2.54 0.10 -1.93
CA VAL A 150 3.47 -1.02 -2.10
C VAL A 150 2.91 -2.19 -2.91
N GLY A 151 1.63 -2.15 -3.24
CA GLY A 151 0.97 -3.17 -4.06
C GLY A 151 0.62 -4.48 -3.35
N THR A 152 0.94 -4.64 -2.08
CA THR A 152 0.68 -5.87 -1.32
C THR A 152 -0.80 -6.19 -1.26
N VAL A 153 -1.17 -7.43 -1.60
CA VAL A 153 -2.54 -7.96 -1.57
C VAL A 153 -2.84 -8.52 -0.18
N GLN A 154 -3.92 -8.04 0.42
CA GLN A 154 -4.35 -8.43 1.76
C GLN A 154 -5.12 -9.76 1.78
N PRO A 155 -5.11 -10.51 2.89
CA PRO A 155 -5.78 -11.80 3.05
C PRO A 155 -7.28 -11.62 3.33
N VAL A 156 -7.99 -10.89 2.44
CA VAL A 156 -9.40 -10.50 2.62
C VAL A 156 -10.31 -11.71 2.91
N GLY A 157 -10.13 -12.81 2.18
CA GLY A 157 -10.98 -14.00 2.36
C GLY A 157 -10.87 -14.63 3.75
N GLU A 158 -9.64 -14.71 4.27
CA GLU A 158 -9.37 -15.25 5.61
C GLU A 158 -9.90 -14.32 6.71
N VAL A 159 -9.64 -13.01 6.58
CA VAL A 159 -10.15 -12.00 7.52
C VAL A 159 -11.69 -11.93 7.48
N ALA A 160 -12.30 -12.02 6.29
CA ALA A 160 -13.75 -12.02 6.14
C ALA A 160 -14.40 -13.22 6.85
N ALA A 161 -13.79 -14.40 6.75
CA ALA A 161 -14.26 -15.59 7.47
C ALA A 161 -14.24 -15.37 9.00
N ARG A 162 -13.14 -14.83 9.53
CA ARG A 162 -13.02 -14.52 10.97
C ARG A 162 -14.00 -13.44 11.43
N CYS A 163 -14.20 -12.40 10.62
CA CYS A 163 -15.20 -11.38 10.92
C CYS A 163 -16.62 -11.96 10.93
N ALA A 164 -16.93 -12.87 10.00
CA ALA A 164 -18.23 -13.54 9.93
C ALA A 164 -18.48 -14.44 11.15
N GLU A 165 -17.47 -15.23 11.59
CA GLU A 165 -17.52 -16.03 12.83
C GLU A 165 -17.81 -15.16 14.06
N ALA A 166 -17.20 -13.96 14.14
CA ALA A 166 -17.45 -12.99 15.19
C ALA A 166 -18.74 -12.19 14.99
N GLY A 167 -19.44 -12.35 13.86
CA GLY A 167 -20.64 -11.59 13.50
C GLY A 167 -20.35 -10.09 13.26
N VAL A 168 -19.10 -9.71 12.94
CA VAL A 168 -18.67 -8.34 12.67
C VAL A 168 -18.73 -8.07 11.17
N PRO A 169 -19.39 -6.99 10.70
CA PRO A 169 -19.34 -6.63 9.29
C PRO A 169 -17.92 -6.18 8.91
N LEU A 170 -17.48 -6.59 7.70
CA LEU A 170 -16.21 -6.18 7.11
C LEU A 170 -16.45 -5.24 5.92
N LEU A 171 -15.87 -4.04 5.95
CA LEU A 171 -15.74 -3.18 4.80
C LEU A 171 -14.42 -3.49 4.09
N VAL A 172 -14.48 -3.72 2.78
CA VAL A 172 -13.31 -3.92 1.93
C VAL A 172 -13.15 -2.75 0.97
N ASP A 173 -12.02 -2.04 1.05
CA ASP A 173 -11.65 -1.07 0.03
C ASP A 173 -10.94 -1.79 -1.13
N ALA A 174 -11.65 -1.89 -2.27
CA ALA A 174 -11.18 -2.52 -3.49
C ALA A 174 -10.72 -1.51 -4.55
N ALA A 175 -10.38 -0.27 -4.17
CA ALA A 175 -10.04 0.78 -5.13
C ALA A 175 -8.86 0.37 -6.05
N GLN A 176 -7.88 -0.38 -5.55
CA GLN A 176 -6.71 -0.78 -6.35
C GLN A 176 -6.89 -2.13 -7.07
N SER A 177 -7.84 -2.97 -6.63
CA SER A 177 -8.03 -4.32 -7.18
C SER A 177 -9.22 -4.43 -8.11
N ALA A 178 -10.25 -3.58 -7.96
CA ALA A 178 -11.48 -3.66 -8.76
C ALA A 178 -11.20 -3.65 -10.28
N GLY A 179 -11.75 -4.65 -10.99
CA GLY A 179 -11.53 -4.86 -12.41
C GLY A 179 -10.22 -5.53 -12.77
N ARG A 180 -9.17 -5.41 -11.96
CA ARG A 180 -7.85 -6.03 -12.19
C ARG A 180 -7.75 -7.42 -11.58
N MET A 181 -8.27 -7.60 -10.39
CA MET A 181 -8.23 -8.85 -9.64
C MET A 181 -9.63 -9.19 -9.12
N ASP A 182 -9.85 -10.46 -8.81
CA ASP A 182 -11.03 -10.87 -8.07
C ASP A 182 -10.93 -10.39 -6.62
N VAL A 183 -12.00 -9.82 -6.12
CA VAL A 183 -12.13 -9.52 -4.70
C VAL A 183 -12.74 -10.75 -4.03
N PRO A 184 -12.04 -11.38 -3.05
CA PRO A 184 -12.57 -12.55 -2.36
C PRO A 184 -13.95 -12.30 -1.75
N ALA A 185 -14.82 -13.30 -1.77
CA ALA A 185 -16.14 -13.23 -1.16
C ALA A 185 -16.07 -13.08 0.38
N GLY A 186 -17.21 -12.77 1.01
CA GLY A 186 -17.34 -12.67 2.47
C GLY A 186 -17.34 -11.26 3.03
N TRP A 187 -17.05 -10.23 2.22
CA TRP A 187 -17.19 -8.85 2.65
C TRP A 187 -18.68 -8.45 2.88
N SER A 188 -18.89 -7.52 3.78
CA SER A 188 -20.22 -6.95 4.08
C SER A 188 -20.48 -5.65 3.32
N LEU A 189 -19.43 -4.82 3.20
CA LEU A 189 -19.42 -3.61 2.39
C LEU A 189 -18.17 -3.63 1.51
N LEU A 190 -18.29 -3.05 0.30
CA LEU A 190 -17.17 -2.89 -0.61
C LEU A 190 -17.18 -1.50 -1.22
N THR A 191 -15.98 -0.90 -1.32
CA THR A 191 -15.79 0.41 -1.96
C THR A 191 -14.82 0.32 -3.12
N ALA A 192 -15.02 1.17 -4.14
CA ALA A 192 -14.11 1.26 -5.28
C ALA A 192 -14.16 2.66 -5.92
N SER A 193 -13.18 2.96 -6.79
CA SER A 193 -13.00 4.29 -7.38
C SER A 193 -12.72 4.20 -8.88
N ALA A 194 -13.59 4.77 -9.70
CA ALA A 194 -13.59 4.56 -11.15
C ALA A 194 -12.30 5.01 -11.85
N HIS A 195 -11.68 6.09 -11.40
CA HIS A 195 -10.45 6.59 -12.02
C HIS A 195 -9.23 5.65 -11.85
N LYS A 196 -9.33 4.62 -10.99
CA LYS A 196 -8.27 3.61 -10.82
C LYS A 196 -8.27 2.52 -11.89
N TRP A 197 -9.41 2.32 -12.59
CA TRP A 197 -9.52 1.37 -13.70
C TRP A 197 -9.81 2.02 -15.05
N GLY A 198 -9.51 3.33 -15.19
CA GLY A 198 -9.72 4.06 -16.44
C GLY A 198 -11.15 4.49 -16.70
N GLY A 199 -11.99 4.51 -15.68
CA GLY A 199 -13.25 5.26 -15.70
C GLY A 199 -12.99 6.76 -15.46
N PRO A 200 -13.98 7.64 -15.72
CA PRO A 200 -13.84 9.07 -15.45
C PRO A 200 -13.77 9.33 -13.93
N PRO A 201 -13.09 10.41 -13.50
CA PRO A 201 -13.19 10.90 -12.13
C PRO A 201 -14.64 11.31 -11.82
N GLY A 202 -14.95 11.43 -10.54
CA GLY A 202 -16.32 11.80 -10.11
C GLY A 202 -17.27 10.61 -9.98
N VAL A 203 -16.77 9.36 -9.99
CA VAL A 203 -17.54 8.14 -9.75
C VAL A 203 -16.83 7.24 -8.76
N GLY A 204 -17.49 6.97 -7.64
CA GLY A 204 -17.15 5.91 -6.69
C GLY A 204 -18.26 4.87 -6.60
N ILE A 205 -17.96 3.74 -6.02
CA ILE A 205 -18.90 2.64 -5.81
C ILE A 205 -18.92 2.30 -4.32
N LEU A 206 -20.14 2.21 -3.77
CA LEU A 206 -20.43 1.64 -2.47
C LEU A 206 -21.38 0.47 -2.67
N ALA A 207 -20.92 -0.75 -2.41
CA ALA A 207 -21.76 -1.93 -2.35
C ALA A 207 -22.02 -2.29 -0.88
N VAL A 208 -23.30 -2.52 -0.54
CA VAL A 208 -23.72 -2.94 0.80
C VAL A 208 -24.54 -4.21 0.66
N ARG A 209 -24.04 -5.32 1.19
CA ARG A 209 -24.71 -6.62 1.10
C ARG A 209 -26.07 -6.58 1.77
N LYS A 210 -27.04 -7.27 1.15
CA LYS A 210 -28.37 -7.43 1.76
C LYS A 210 -28.26 -8.09 3.14
N GLY A 211 -28.97 -7.49 4.12
CA GLY A 211 -28.94 -7.95 5.51
C GLY A 211 -27.87 -7.27 6.38
N VAL A 212 -26.92 -6.54 5.82
CA VAL A 212 -26.00 -5.72 6.57
C VAL A 212 -26.73 -4.52 7.17
N ARG A 213 -26.53 -4.27 8.47
CA ARG A 213 -27.09 -3.10 9.14
C ARG A 213 -26.37 -1.84 8.69
N TYR A 214 -27.10 -0.99 8.01
CA TYR A 214 -26.59 0.27 7.47
C TYR A 214 -27.60 1.38 7.76
N ALA A 215 -27.16 2.52 8.26
CA ALA A 215 -27.96 3.72 8.41
C ALA A 215 -27.21 4.89 7.78
N SER A 216 -27.81 5.54 6.78
CA SER A 216 -27.17 6.66 6.10
C SER A 216 -26.72 7.73 7.09
N PRO A 217 -25.43 8.16 7.02
CA PRO A 217 -24.92 9.22 7.89
C PRO A 217 -25.37 10.62 7.46
N LEU A 218 -25.98 10.72 6.28
CA LEU A 218 -26.51 11.97 5.72
C LEU A 218 -28.03 11.90 5.63
N PRO A 219 -28.72 13.06 5.65
CA PRO A 219 -30.13 13.11 5.26
C PRO A 219 -30.28 12.51 3.87
N ALA A 220 -31.05 11.43 3.78
CA ALA A 220 -31.22 10.66 2.54
C ALA A 220 -32.45 11.11 1.75
N ASP A 221 -32.34 11.09 0.45
CA ASP A 221 -33.45 11.01 -0.49
C ASP A 221 -33.66 9.55 -0.95
N GLU A 222 -34.57 9.31 -1.86
CA GLU A 222 -34.85 7.95 -2.37
C GLU A 222 -33.80 7.43 -3.36
N ARG A 223 -32.84 8.30 -3.76
CA ARG A 223 -31.81 7.96 -4.74
C ARG A 223 -30.79 7.01 -4.17
N GLU A 224 -30.17 6.23 -5.04
CA GLU A 224 -29.13 5.26 -4.69
C GLU A 224 -29.52 4.35 -3.50
N GLY A 225 -30.79 3.97 -3.43
CA GLY A 225 -31.31 3.14 -2.33
C GLY A 225 -31.27 3.81 -0.96
N GLY A 226 -31.36 5.13 -0.92
CA GLY A 226 -31.31 5.93 0.32
C GLY A 226 -29.91 6.03 0.94
N ARG A 227 -28.85 5.62 0.22
CA ARG A 227 -27.47 5.61 0.74
C ARG A 227 -26.69 6.85 0.34
N VAL A 228 -26.96 7.37 -0.86
CA VAL A 228 -26.24 8.52 -1.44
C VAL A 228 -27.28 9.52 -1.93
N PRO A 229 -27.42 10.69 -1.28
CA PRO A 229 -28.36 11.70 -1.72
C PRO A 229 -27.87 12.48 -2.94
N GLY A 230 -28.79 13.03 -3.71
CA GLY A 230 -28.51 13.95 -4.79
C GLY A 230 -28.54 13.33 -6.19
N PHE A 231 -28.38 14.19 -7.20
CA PHE A 231 -28.44 13.80 -8.60
C PHE A 231 -27.13 13.12 -9.03
N VAL A 232 -27.23 11.92 -9.59
CA VAL A 232 -26.07 11.14 -10.03
C VAL A 232 -25.61 11.55 -11.43
N ASN A 233 -24.31 11.49 -11.70
CA ASN A 233 -23.72 11.74 -13.01
C ASN A 233 -23.88 10.50 -13.91
N VAL A 234 -25.05 10.34 -14.54
CA VAL A 234 -25.36 9.15 -15.36
C VAL A 234 -24.32 8.93 -16.46
N PRO A 235 -23.90 9.94 -17.28
CA PRO A 235 -22.86 9.73 -18.29
C PRO A 235 -21.55 9.20 -17.74
N ALA A 236 -21.06 9.76 -16.64
CA ALA A 236 -19.82 9.30 -16.02
C ALA A 236 -19.97 7.88 -15.44
N ILE A 237 -21.09 7.54 -14.85
CA ILE A 237 -21.40 6.20 -14.32
C ILE A 237 -21.41 5.16 -15.44
N VAL A 238 -22.05 5.45 -16.57
CA VAL A 238 -22.08 4.57 -17.75
C VAL A 238 -20.66 4.32 -18.28
N ALA A 239 -19.87 5.37 -18.40
CA ALA A 239 -18.47 5.28 -18.82
C ALA A 239 -17.61 4.47 -17.82
N ALA A 240 -17.79 4.69 -16.52
CA ALA A 240 -17.11 3.95 -15.48
C ALA A 240 -17.42 2.46 -15.52
N ALA A 241 -18.69 2.08 -15.71
CA ALA A 241 -19.11 0.69 -15.84
C ALA A 241 -18.58 0.04 -17.12
N ALA A 242 -18.55 0.77 -18.23
CA ALA A 242 -17.99 0.30 -19.50
C ALA A 242 -16.48 0.04 -19.37
N ALA A 243 -15.73 0.96 -18.74
CA ALA A 243 -14.31 0.76 -18.43
C ALA A 243 -14.08 -0.45 -17.54
N LEU A 244 -14.85 -0.58 -16.45
CA LEU A 244 -14.71 -1.68 -15.50
C LEU A 244 -14.86 -3.04 -16.18
N ARG A 245 -15.88 -3.18 -17.05
CA ARG A 245 -16.10 -4.40 -17.83
C ARG A 245 -14.96 -4.67 -18.81
N ALA A 246 -14.46 -3.64 -19.50
CA ALA A 246 -13.36 -3.79 -20.45
C ALA A 246 -12.04 -4.20 -19.74
N VAL A 247 -11.68 -3.51 -18.68
CA VAL A 247 -10.49 -3.83 -17.87
C VAL A 247 -10.58 -5.25 -17.30
N ARG A 248 -11.76 -5.67 -16.84
CA ARG A 248 -11.99 -7.03 -16.35
C ARG A 248 -11.80 -8.09 -17.44
N ALA A 249 -12.29 -7.81 -18.64
CA ALA A 249 -12.13 -8.72 -19.78
C ALA A 249 -10.67 -8.85 -20.25
N GLU A 250 -9.88 -7.81 -20.07
CA GLU A 250 -8.46 -7.77 -20.44
C GLU A 250 -7.53 -8.25 -19.32
N ALA A 251 -8.06 -8.37 -18.09
CA ALA A 251 -7.25 -8.51 -16.88
C ALA A 251 -6.30 -9.72 -16.91
N GLU A 252 -6.73 -10.88 -17.34
CA GLU A 252 -5.89 -12.08 -17.34
C GLU A 252 -4.63 -11.89 -18.20
N ARG A 253 -4.79 -11.44 -19.44
CA ARG A 253 -3.69 -11.20 -20.36
C ARG A 253 -2.78 -10.06 -19.91
N GLU A 254 -3.38 -8.91 -19.56
CA GLU A 254 -2.61 -7.71 -19.21
C GLU A 254 -1.93 -7.86 -17.86
N ASN A 255 -2.57 -8.50 -16.89
CA ASN A 255 -1.93 -8.75 -15.59
C ASN A 255 -0.71 -9.68 -15.71
N ALA A 256 -0.78 -10.74 -16.52
CA ALA A 256 0.37 -11.61 -16.76
C ALA A 256 1.54 -10.82 -17.36
N ARG A 257 1.26 -10.05 -18.41
CA ARG A 257 2.26 -9.21 -19.08
C ARG A 257 2.86 -8.12 -18.16
N LEU A 258 2.00 -7.41 -17.41
CA LEU A 258 2.47 -6.38 -16.48
C LEU A 258 3.25 -6.97 -15.31
N HIS A 259 2.86 -8.16 -14.86
CA HIS A 259 3.60 -8.88 -13.83
C HIS A 259 5.05 -9.16 -14.26
N GLU A 260 5.26 -9.61 -15.48
CA GLU A 260 6.60 -9.84 -16.06
C GLU A 260 7.42 -8.54 -16.15
N LEU A 261 6.80 -7.43 -16.59
CA LEU A 261 7.48 -6.13 -16.66
C LEU A 261 7.84 -5.60 -15.27
N VAL A 262 6.93 -5.72 -14.31
CA VAL A 262 7.15 -5.32 -12.92
C VAL A 262 8.22 -6.21 -12.27
N GLU A 263 8.19 -7.52 -12.51
CA GLU A 263 9.22 -8.44 -11.99
C GLU A 263 10.61 -8.07 -12.52
N ARG A 264 10.71 -7.67 -13.78
CA ARG A 264 11.96 -7.15 -14.36
C ARG A 264 12.46 -5.90 -13.62
N ILE A 265 11.56 -4.95 -13.32
CA ILE A 265 11.95 -3.77 -12.52
C ILE A 265 12.42 -4.20 -11.13
N ARG A 266 11.67 -5.07 -10.44
CA ARG A 266 12.01 -5.57 -9.10
C ARG A 266 13.38 -6.25 -9.05
N ALA A 267 13.68 -7.05 -10.06
CA ALA A 267 14.95 -7.79 -10.14
C ALA A 267 16.14 -6.88 -10.53
N ARG A 268 15.92 -5.96 -11.48
CA ARG A 268 16.99 -5.14 -12.05
C ARG A 268 17.36 -3.93 -11.21
N VAL A 269 16.41 -3.30 -10.51
CA VAL A 269 16.69 -2.10 -9.71
C VAL A 269 17.77 -2.34 -8.65
N PRO A 270 17.75 -3.44 -7.84
CA PRO A 270 18.82 -3.69 -6.87
C PRO A 270 20.19 -4.00 -7.49
N GLN A 271 20.21 -4.44 -8.75
CA GLN A 271 21.47 -4.69 -9.48
C GLN A 271 22.09 -3.39 -10.02
N LEU A 272 21.21 -2.45 -10.42
CA LEU A 272 21.59 -1.20 -11.09
C LEU A 272 21.87 -0.06 -10.11
N VAL A 273 21.16 -0.03 -8.99
CA VAL A 273 21.21 1.03 -8.00
C VAL A 273 21.71 0.45 -6.68
N PRO A 274 22.90 0.86 -6.18
CA PRO A 274 23.35 0.44 -4.86
C PRO A 274 22.48 1.04 -3.76
N GLU A 275 22.43 0.39 -2.60
CA GLU A 275 21.68 0.85 -1.42
C GLU A 275 20.21 1.17 -1.76
N VAL A 276 19.51 0.19 -2.32
CA VAL A 276 18.10 0.25 -2.64
C VAL A 276 17.36 -0.93 -2.02
N GLU A 277 16.18 -0.68 -1.49
CA GLU A 277 15.26 -1.70 -0.98
C GLU A 277 14.01 -1.74 -1.85
N VAL A 278 13.64 -2.93 -2.35
CA VAL A 278 12.36 -3.14 -3.04
C VAL A 278 11.34 -3.58 -2.01
N VAL A 279 10.32 -2.77 -1.77
CA VAL A 279 9.34 -2.98 -0.71
C VAL A 279 8.06 -3.68 -1.20
N GLY A 280 7.25 -4.15 -0.24
CA GLY A 280 6.01 -4.88 -0.49
C GLY A 280 6.20 -6.38 -0.71
N ASP A 281 5.10 -7.13 -0.71
CA ASP A 281 5.12 -8.60 -0.84
C ASP A 281 5.66 -9.02 -2.22
N PRO A 282 6.68 -9.89 -2.28
CA PRO A 282 7.27 -10.32 -3.56
C PRO A 282 6.33 -11.20 -4.38
N VAL A 283 5.36 -11.86 -3.76
CA VAL A 283 4.48 -12.85 -4.40
C VAL A 283 3.03 -12.38 -4.45
N ARG A 284 2.48 -11.98 -3.30
CA ARG A 284 1.07 -11.58 -3.15
C ARG A 284 0.92 -10.08 -3.38
N ARG A 285 1.01 -9.67 -4.62
CA ARG A 285 1.06 -8.26 -5.02
C ARG A 285 0.22 -7.95 -6.26
N LEU A 286 -0.10 -6.69 -6.42
CA LEU A 286 -0.69 -6.18 -7.66
C LEU A 286 0.28 -6.40 -8.83
N PRO A 287 -0.19 -6.81 -10.00
CA PRO A 287 0.68 -7.17 -11.13
C PRO A 287 1.38 -5.98 -11.77
N HIS A 288 0.85 -4.77 -11.59
CA HIS A 288 1.26 -3.56 -12.30
C HIS A 288 2.03 -2.56 -11.44
N LEU A 289 2.32 -2.88 -10.18
CA LEU A 289 2.91 -1.93 -9.23
C LEU A 289 4.16 -2.49 -8.58
N VAL A 290 5.18 -1.64 -8.45
CA VAL A 290 6.38 -1.86 -7.64
C VAL A 290 6.77 -0.56 -6.95
N THR A 291 7.27 -0.67 -5.71
CA THR A 291 7.86 0.44 -4.97
C THR A 291 9.23 0.03 -4.49
N PHE A 292 10.16 0.95 -4.56
CA PHE A 292 11.51 0.79 -4.02
C PHE A 292 11.95 2.11 -3.38
N SER A 293 12.81 2.00 -2.37
CA SER A 293 13.37 3.15 -1.64
C SER A 293 14.89 3.19 -1.85
N CYS A 294 15.39 4.33 -2.30
CA CYS A 294 16.82 4.57 -2.50
C CYS A 294 17.39 5.25 -1.28
N LEU A 295 18.24 4.58 -0.53
CA LEU A 295 18.89 5.15 0.63
C LEU A 295 19.74 6.37 0.24
N TYR A 296 19.79 7.39 1.08
CA TYR A 296 20.51 8.66 0.86
C TYR A 296 20.01 9.48 -0.34
N VAL A 297 18.74 9.39 -0.64
CA VAL A 297 18.11 10.14 -1.74
C VAL A 297 16.94 10.95 -1.19
N ASP A 298 16.90 12.24 -1.54
CA ASP A 298 15.70 13.03 -1.40
C ASP A 298 14.71 12.60 -2.47
N GLY A 299 13.56 12.04 -2.03
CA GLY A 299 12.55 11.48 -2.91
C GLY A 299 11.93 12.51 -3.86
N GLU A 300 11.71 13.75 -3.42
CA GLU A 300 11.12 14.81 -4.25
C GLU A 300 12.09 15.25 -5.36
N VAL A 301 13.37 15.33 -5.04
CA VAL A 301 14.41 15.63 -6.02
C VAL A 301 14.47 14.52 -7.07
N LEU A 302 14.49 13.26 -6.64
CA LEU A 302 14.52 12.13 -7.58
C LEU A 302 13.28 12.06 -8.47
N LEU A 303 12.09 12.31 -7.93
CA LEU A 303 10.86 12.36 -8.73
C LEU A 303 10.90 13.48 -9.76
N THR A 304 11.47 14.65 -9.40
CA THR A 304 11.64 15.77 -10.32
C THR A 304 12.61 15.43 -11.47
N GLU A 305 13.72 14.76 -11.17
CA GLU A 305 14.67 14.32 -12.19
C GLU A 305 14.08 13.22 -13.10
N LEU A 306 13.29 12.31 -12.55
CA LEU A 306 12.57 11.30 -13.35
C LEU A 306 11.54 11.95 -14.29
N ASP A 307 10.79 12.97 -13.81
CA ASP A 307 9.85 13.72 -14.66
C ASP A 307 10.59 14.46 -15.80
N ARG A 308 11.74 15.11 -15.51
CA ARG A 308 12.60 15.72 -16.55
C ARG A 308 13.12 14.71 -17.56
N ALA A 309 13.40 13.47 -17.14
CA ALA A 309 13.77 12.36 -18.02
C ALA A 309 12.56 11.76 -18.79
N GLY A 310 11.35 12.29 -18.53
CA GLY A 310 10.11 11.91 -19.21
C GLY A 310 9.36 10.73 -18.58
N PHE A 311 9.54 10.49 -17.28
CA PHE A 311 8.84 9.44 -16.51
C PHE A 311 8.01 10.05 -15.38
N ALA A 312 6.69 10.06 -15.55
CA ALA A 312 5.76 10.43 -14.49
C ALA A 312 5.56 9.23 -13.55
N VAL A 313 6.20 9.28 -12.41
CA VAL A 313 6.11 8.31 -11.29
C VAL A 313 5.71 9.05 -10.01
N SER A 314 5.46 8.33 -8.91
CA SER A 314 5.07 8.93 -7.63
C SER A 314 5.94 8.40 -6.49
N SER A 315 6.06 9.16 -5.41
CA SER A 315 6.33 8.58 -4.09
C SER A 315 5.01 8.07 -3.54
N GLY A 316 4.95 6.94 -2.87
CA GLY A 316 3.69 6.43 -2.31
C GLY A 316 2.93 7.45 -1.45
N SER A 317 3.64 8.38 -0.80
CA SER A 317 3.14 9.40 0.14
C SER A 317 2.45 10.61 -0.50
N SER A 318 2.34 10.71 -1.82
CA SER A 318 1.84 11.91 -2.54
C SER A 318 0.39 12.33 -2.20
N CYS A 319 -0.39 11.50 -1.51
CA CYS A 319 -1.69 11.93 -0.98
C CYS A 319 -1.59 12.90 0.22
N THR A 320 -0.40 13.04 0.80
CA THR A 320 -0.08 13.92 1.94
C THR A 320 0.99 14.97 1.61
N SER A 321 1.30 15.18 0.33
CA SER A 321 2.38 16.05 -0.17
C SER A 321 2.29 17.54 0.25
N SER A 322 1.21 17.96 0.90
CA SER A 322 1.13 19.28 1.52
C SER A 322 1.64 19.30 2.97
N THR A 323 1.85 18.13 3.59
CA THR A 323 2.37 17.99 4.95
C THR A 323 3.58 17.07 4.85
N LEU A 324 4.75 17.58 5.02
CA LEU A 324 6.08 16.92 5.09
C LEU A 324 6.12 15.65 6.01
N THR A 325 5.03 14.90 6.06
CA THR A 325 4.82 13.75 6.93
C THR A 325 5.21 12.48 6.18
N PRO A 326 6.04 11.61 6.77
CA PRO A 326 6.40 10.33 6.18
C PRO A 326 5.18 9.47 5.83
N SER A 327 5.33 8.56 4.87
CA SER A 327 4.28 7.60 4.54
C SER A 327 3.92 6.74 5.75
N HIS A 328 2.67 6.80 6.19
CA HIS A 328 2.17 5.95 7.28
C HIS A 328 2.22 4.45 6.92
N VAL A 329 2.13 4.12 5.62
CA VAL A 329 2.24 2.74 5.13
C VAL A 329 3.65 2.22 5.32
N LEU A 330 4.66 2.95 4.82
CA LEU A 330 6.07 2.55 4.96
C LEU A 330 6.50 2.56 6.44
N ALA A 331 6.02 3.53 7.21
CA ALA A 331 6.22 3.59 8.66
C ALA A 331 5.64 2.36 9.38
N ALA A 332 4.41 1.95 9.04
CA ALA A 332 3.79 0.76 9.61
C ALA A 332 4.52 -0.55 9.24
N MET A 333 5.18 -0.58 8.08
CA MET A 333 5.99 -1.69 7.61
C MET A 333 7.40 -1.73 8.24
N GLY A 334 7.86 -0.66 8.89
CA GLY A 334 9.21 -0.54 9.41
C GLY A 334 10.29 -0.50 8.31
N VAL A 335 9.99 0.08 7.16
CA VAL A 335 10.91 0.26 6.03
C VAL A 335 11.23 1.73 5.82
N LEU A 336 12.24 2.06 4.99
CA LEU A 336 12.61 3.44 4.70
C LEU A 336 11.41 4.25 4.20
N THR A 337 11.21 5.43 4.78
CA THR A 337 10.12 6.33 4.42
C THR A 337 10.55 7.41 3.42
N GLU A 338 11.85 7.59 3.23
CA GLU A 338 12.45 8.54 2.30
C GLU A 338 13.05 7.86 1.07
N GLY A 339 13.26 8.63 -0.01
CA GLY A 339 13.86 8.14 -1.25
C GLY A 339 13.02 7.13 -2.01
N ASN A 340 11.73 7.05 -1.73
CA ASN A 340 10.85 6.06 -2.34
C ASN A 340 10.32 6.50 -3.70
N VAL A 341 10.25 5.52 -4.61
CA VAL A 341 9.69 5.65 -5.96
C VAL A 341 8.69 4.53 -6.17
N ARG A 342 7.44 4.89 -6.43
CA ARG A 342 6.38 3.97 -6.85
C ARG A 342 6.20 4.04 -8.35
N VAL A 343 6.43 2.92 -9.03
CA VAL A 343 6.17 2.73 -10.46
C VAL A 343 4.91 1.91 -10.60
N SER A 344 3.92 2.41 -11.33
CA SER A 344 2.69 1.67 -11.62
C SER A 344 2.31 1.79 -13.10
N LEU A 345 2.34 0.66 -13.79
CA LEU A 345 2.30 0.57 -15.24
C LEU A 345 0.87 0.54 -15.78
N PRO A 346 0.51 1.37 -16.78
CA PRO A 346 -0.76 1.28 -17.48
C PRO A 346 -0.87 0.02 -18.35
N TYR A 347 -2.09 -0.40 -18.65
CA TYR A 347 -2.32 -1.39 -19.70
C TYR A 347 -1.73 -0.91 -21.02
N GLY A 348 -1.10 -1.83 -21.76
CA GLY A 348 -0.43 -1.50 -23.02
C GLY A 348 0.98 -0.92 -22.87
N THR A 349 1.56 -0.82 -21.65
CA THR A 349 2.97 -0.40 -21.48
C THR A 349 3.89 -1.25 -22.35
N ALA A 350 4.74 -0.63 -23.17
CA ALA A 350 5.71 -1.35 -23.97
C ALA A 350 6.93 -1.79 -23.15
N GLU A 351 7.52 -2.92 -23.49
CA GLU A 351 8.76 -3.40 -22.86
C GLU A 351 9.89 -2.37 -23.00
N ALA A 352 10.02 -1.76 -24.18
CA ALA A 352 11.01 -0.71 -24.42
C ALA A 352 10.90 0.49 -23.48
N ASP A 353 9.70 0.79 -22.98
CA ASP A 353 9.48 1.89 -22.02
C ASP A 353 10.08 1.53 -20.64
N VAL A 354 9.95 0.27 -20.24
CA VAL A 354 10.53 -0.24 -18.99
C VAL A 354 12.06 -0.31 -19.11
N GLU A 355 12.59 -0.78 -20.24
CA GLU A 355 14.04 -0.81 -20.45
C GLU A 355 14.65 0.60 -20.44
N ARG A 356 13.97 1.58 -21.05
CA ARG A 356 14.41 2.97 -21.01
C ARG A 356 14.38 3.53 -19.56
N PHE A 357 13.37 3.20 -18.77
CA PHE A 357 13.32 3.59 -17.36
C PHE A 357 14.51 3.02 -16.58
N LEU A 358 14.78 1.72 -16.74
CA LEU A 358 15.90 1.04 -16.08
C LEU A 358 17.26 1.58 -16.52
N ALA A 359 17.39 2.03 -17.76
CA ALA A 359 18.63 2.59 -18.29
C ALA A 359 18.97 3.97 -17.69
N VAL A 360 17.98 4.82 -17.44
CA VAL A 360 18.20 6.19 -16.92
C VAL A 360 18.28 6.25 -15.40
N LEU A 361 17.61 5.33 -14.69
CA LEU A 361 17.47 5.36 -13.24
C LEU A 361 18.82 5.43 -12.48
N PRO A 362 19.87 4.63 -12.83
CA PRO A 362 21.13 4.65 -12.09
C PRO A 362 21.84 6.02 -12.15
N GLU A 363 21.84 6.66 -13.31
CA GLU A 363 22.47 7.98 -13.51
C GLU A 363 21.74 9.06 -12.71
N LEU A 364 20.40 9.04 -12.72
CA LEU A 364 19.60 9.99 -11.97
C LEU A 364 19.81 9.86 -10.47
N VAL A 365 19.80 8.62 -9.95
CA VAL A 365 20.06 8.35 -8.52
C VAL A 365 21.49 8.78 -8.14
N ALA A 366 22.48 8.47 -8.97
CA ALA A 366 23.86 8.89 -8.74
C ALA A 366 24.00 10.43 -8.74
N GLY A 367 23.31 11.10 -9.64
CA GLY A 367 23.27 12.58 -9.71
C GLY A 367 22.70 13.22 -8.43
N VAL A 368 21.59 12.67 -7.89
CA VAL A 368 21.00 13.14 -6.62
C VAL A 368 21.91 12.90 -5.44
N ARG A 369 22.66 11.79 -5.42
CA ARG A 369 23.62 11.45 -4.35
C ARG A 369 24.95 12.19 -4.44
N ALA A 370 25.38 12.63 -5.63
CA ALA A 370 26.68 13.23 -5.86
C ALA A 370 27.03 14.40 -4.91
N PRO A 371 26.13 15.34 -4.58
CA PRO A 371 26.41 16.42 -3.65
C PRO A 371 26.73 15.97 -2.22
N LEU A 372 26.36 14.73 -1.87
CA LEU A 372 26.51 14.21 -0.50
C LEU A 372 27.92 13.71 -0.20
N GLY A 373 28.77 13.48 -1.23
CA GLY A 373 30.14 13.01 -1.09
C GLY A 373 30.27 11.65 -0.39
N LEU A 374 29.27 10.76 -0.58
CA LEU A 374 29.28 9.41 -0.02
C LEU A 374 30.08 8.47 -0.92
N ASP A 375 30.98 7.68 -0.33
CA ASP A 375 31.64 6.58 -1.00
C ASP A 375 30.72 5.35 -0.92
N LEU A 376 29.90 5.14 -1.97
CA LEU A 376 28.95 4.05 -2.02
C LEU A 376 29.56 2.86 -2.77
N PRO A 377 29.25 1.61 -2.35
CA PRO A 377 29.69 0.44 -3.07
C PRO A 377 29.22 0.46 -4.52
N ALA A 378 30.05 -0.03 -5.42
CA ALA A 378 29.64 -0.21 -6.82
C ALA A 378 28.43 -1.15 -6.91
N PRO A 379 27.53 -0.98 -7.91
CA PRO A 379 26.43 -1.91 -8.15
C PRO A 379 26.95 -3.35 -8.21
N LYS A 380 26.23 -4.30 -7.60
CA LYS A 380 26.55 -5.72 -7.71
C LYS A 380 26.26 -6.19 -9.13
N ALA A 381 27.22 -6.07 -10.03
CA ALA A 381 27.14 -6.64 -11.36
C ALA A 381 27.28 -8.17 -11.25
N GLU A 382 26.17 -8.89 -11.28
CA GLU A 382 26.25 -10.30 -11.67
C GLU A 382 26.51 -10.36 -13.17
N PRO A 383 27.41 -11.26 -13.64
CA PRO A 383 27.64 -11.44 -15.07
C PRO A 383 26.35 -11.90 -15.73
N VAL A 384 25.96 -11.22 -16.80
CA VAL A 384 24.90 -11.66 -17.71
C VAL A 384 25.23 -13.07 -18.14
N ALA A 385 24.47 -14.07 -17.68
CA ALA A 385 24.57 -15.42 -18.16
C ALA A 385 24.19 -15.39 -19.67
N GLU A 386 25.17 -15.55 -20.53
CA GLU A 386 24.95 -15.82 -21.95
C GLU A 386 24.03 -17.03 -22.06
N THR A 387 22.83 -16.83 -22.58
CA THR A 387 21.91 -17.90 -22.90
C THR A 387 22.50 -18.75 -24.03
N SER A 388 23.13 -19.84 -23.66
CA SER A 388 23.47 -20.91 -24.60
C SER A 388 22.20 -21.59 -25.14
N PRO A 389 22.10 -21.89 -26.41
CA PRO A 389 20.90 -22.49 -27.00
C PRO A 389 20.65 -23.90 -26.47
N PRO A 390 19.40 -24.40 -26.47
CA PRO A 390 19.04 -25.67 -25.87
C PRO A 390 19.65 -26.85 -26.65
N ARG A 391 20.36 -27.71 -25.94
CA ARG A 391 20.74 -29.05 -26.45
C ARG A 391 19.57 -30.01 -26.27
N ALA A 392 19.23 -30.66 -27.36
CA ALA A 392 18.20 -31.67 -27.42
C ALA A 392 18.59 -32.97 -26.68
N GLU A 393 17.60 -33.51 -26.03
CA GLU A 393 17.21 -34.89 -25.73
C GLU A 393 18.25 -36.00 -25.48
N GLY A 394 18.07 -36.66 -24.36
CA GLY A 394 18.50 -38.02 -24.09
C GLY A 394 17.67 -38.63 -22.97
N ARG A 395 16.73 -39.52 -23.34
CA ARG A 395 15.95 -40.39 -22.44
C ARG A 395 16.86 -41.43 -21.80
N ALA A 396 16.60 -41.79 -20.55
CA ALA A 396 16.44 -43.11 -19.93
C ALA A 396 16.88 -43.00 -18.46
N GLY A 397 16.05 -43.50 -17.58
CA GLY A 397 16.02 -44.79 -16.95
C GLY A 397 15.78 -44.58 -15.45
N ALA A 398 14.74 -45.19 -14.97
CA ALA A 398 14.37 -45.31 -13.55
C ALA A 398 15.40 -46.12 -12.77
N GLU A 399 15.54 -45.86 -11.47
CA GLU A 399 15.51 -46.89 -10.44
C GLU A 399 15.46 -46.26 -9.05
N SER A 400 14.59 -46.84 -8.25
CA SER A 400 14.25 -46.60 -6.86
C SER A 400 15.33 -47.11 -5.91
N GLU A 401 15.54 -46.48 -4.77
CA GLU A 401 15.83 -47.17 -3.51
C GLU A 401 15.47 -46.32 -2.31
N GLU A 402 14.56 -46.89 -1.51
CA GLU A 402 14.25 -46.54 -0.12
C GLU A 402 15.41 -46.89 0.82
N ARG A 403 15.55 -46.12 1.89
CA ARG A 403 15.87 -46.56 3.28
C ARG A 403 15.84 -45.39 4.22
N GLN A 404 14.82 -45.31 5.02
CA GLN A 404 14.67 -45.73 6.43
C GLN A 404 15.50 -44.95 7.47
N ALA A 405 14.71 -44.42 8.36
CA ALA A 405 14.92 -43.71 9.62
C ALA A 405 15.84 -44.41 10.62
N THR A 406 16.47 -43.65 11.48
CA THR A 406 16.62 -44.03 12.90
C THR A 406 16.57 -42.78 13.77
N ASP A 407 15.78 -42.96 14.78
CA ASP A 407 15.47 -42.15 15.94
C ASP A 407 16.57 -42.31 17.03
N GLU A 408 16.71 -41.33 17.88
CA GLU A 408 17.16 -41.34 19.30
C GLU A 408 17.54 -39.88 19.65
N GLY A 409 16.95 -39.17 20.60
CA GLY A 409 16.59 -39.55 21.95
C GLY A 409 17.57 -38.94 22.94
N GLY A 410 17.15 -37.97 23.80
CA GLY A 410 17.89 -37.56 24.99
C GLY A 410 17.78 -36.07 25.32
N SER A 411 16.88 -35.65 26.05
CA SER A 411 16.55 -35.43 27.45
C SER A 411 17.45 -34.46 28.23
N ALA A 412 16.80 -33.36 28.62
CA ALA A 412 16.79 -32.65 29.91
C ALA A 412 18.07 -32.11 30.55
N GLY A 413 17.95 -30.86 30.98
CA GLY A 413 18.82 -30.25 31.98
C GLY A 413 18.46 -28.78 32.26
N ALA A 414 17.40 -28.57 33.08
CA ALA A 414 17.17 -27.28 33.70
C ALA A 414 18.15 -27.03 34.83
N THR A 415 18.77 -25.87 34.85
CA THR A 415 19.32 -25.30 36.10
C THR A 415 19.12 -23.80 36.11
N SER A 416 18.28 -23.35 37.02
CA SER A 416 18.15 -21.99 37.50
C SER A 416 19.36 -21.61 38.35
N VAL A 417 19.93 -20.43 38.16
CA VAL A 417 20.63 -19.63 39.20
C VAL A 417 20.67 -18.20 38.68
N GLY A 418 19.99 -17.26 39.29
CA GLY A 418 20.57 -16.40 40.31
C GLY A 418 20.75 -15.01 39.74
N ALA A 419 19.86 -14.06 40.15
CA ALA A 419 19.99 -12.62 39.95
C ALA A 419 21.31 -12.13 40.52
N GLY A 420 22.08 -11.42 39.68
CA GLY A 420 23.22 -10.63 40.08
C GLY A 420 23.21 -9.36 39.24
N SER A 421 22.76 -8.27 39.83
CA SER A 421 22.92 -6.93 39.30
C SER A 421 24.41 -6.54 39.40
N GLU A 422 25.08 -6.61 38.28
CA GLU A 422 26.34 -5.84 38.11
C GLU A 422 26.19 -4.96 36.90
N ARG A 423 26.07 -3.66 37.14
CA ARG A 423 26.31 -2.63 36.15
C ARG A 423 27.76 -2.72 35.75
N PRO A 424 28.11 -2.87 34.46
CA PRO A 424 29.45 -2.56 34.01
C PRO A 424 29.57 -1.04 33.89
N GLU A 425 30.27 -0.44 34.83
CA GLU A 425 30.93 0.85 34.63
C GLU A 425 32.04 0.65 33.60
N ALA A 426 31.75 0.92 32.35
CA ALA A 426 32.67 1.40 31.34
C ALA A 426 31.92 2.46 30.57
N SER A 427 32.16 3.73 30.91
CA SER A 427 31.77 4.89 30.13
C SER A 427 32.41 4.76 28.73
N ALA A 428 31.79 3.96 27.88
CA ALA A 428 32.04 3.98 26.45
C ALA A 428 31.60 5.38 25.96
N ARG A 429 32.58 6.18 25.51
CA ARG A 429 32.28 7.50 24.92
C ARG A 429 31.30 7.31 23.79
N VAL A 430 30.03 7.73 24.00
CA VAL A 430 29.03 7.79 22.96
C VAL A 430 29.45 8.87 21.99
N THR A 431 29.59 8.54 20.72
CA THR A 431 29.83 9.53 19.66
C THR A 431 28.51 10.22 19.35
N VAL A 432 28.45 11.54 19.52
CA VAL A 432 27.24 12.32 19.24
C VAL A 432 27.32 12.94 17.85
N ILE A 433 26.26 12.78 17.09
CA ILE A 433 26.04 13.40 15.78
C ILE A 433 24.88 14.38 15.93
N ASP A 434 25.17 15.69 15.80
CA ASP A 434 24.15 16.72 15.83
C ASP A 434 23.56 16.92 14.41
N ALA A 435 22.32 16.48 14.25
CA ALA A 435 21.51 16.66 13.06
C ALA A 435 20.19 17.41 13.35
N LEU A 436 20.13 18.15 14.49
CA LEU A 436 18.99 18.99 14.81
C LEU A 436 18.76 20.05 13.72
N GLY A 437 17.49 20.26 13.35
CA GLY A 437 17.09 21.15 12.27
C GLY A 437 17.37 20.65 10.86
N LYS A 438 17.95 19.46 10.72
CA LYS A 438 18.15 18.81 9.40
C LYS A 438 17.01 17.82 9.16
N ARG A 439 16.46 17.83 7.94
CA ARG A 439 15.44 16.88 7.51
C ARG A 439 16.04 15.60 7.00
N CYS A 440 15.34 14.49 7.10
CA CYS A 440 15.71 13.28 6.40
C CYS A 440 15.84 13.56 4.88
N PRO A 441 16.82 12.94 4.20
CA PRO A 441 17.67 11.85 4.72
C PRO A 441 18.96 12.33 5.42
N LEU A 442 19.15 13.64 5.72
CA LEU A 442 20.42 14.16 6.27
C LEU A 442 20.86 13.52 7.60
N PRO A 443 19.99 13.27 8.61
CA PRO A 443 20.38 12.58 9.83
C PRO A 443 20.99 11.19 9.56
N VAL A 444 20.37 10.44 8.64
CA VAL A 444 20.83 9.10 8.23
C VAL A 444 22.16 9.17 7.47
N ILE A 445 22.33 10.19 6.63
CA ILE A 445 23.57 10.44 5.89
C ILE A 445 24.75 10.75 6.86
N GLU A 446 24.52 11.62 7.84
CA GLU A 446 25.53 11.94 8.85
C GLU A 446 25.91 10.72 9.69
N LEU A 447 24.92 9.87 10.03
CA LEU A 447 25.18 8.58 10.67
C LEU A 447 26.07 7.69 9.81
N ALA A 448 25.71 7.52 8.52
CA ALA A 448 26.46 6.68 7.59
C ALA A 448 27.92 7.13 7.41
N LYS A 449 28.17 8.44 7.36
CA LYS A 449 29.53 9.00 7.25
C LYS A 449 30.39 8.71 8.46
N ARG A 450 29.81 8.66 9.68
CA ARG A 450 30.57 8.65 10.92
C ARG A 450 30.54 7.33 11.68
N ILE A 451 29.63 6.41 11.34
CA ILE A 451 29.54 5.11 12.03
C ILE A 451 30.84 4.31 11.90
N GLY A 452 31.55 4.43 10.77
CA GLY A 452 32.84 3.80 10.53
C GLY A 452 33.98 4.30 11.41
N GLU A 453 33.85 5.48 12.01
CA GLU A 453 34.86 6.07 12.92
C GLU A 453 34.74 5.51 14.34
N VAL A 454 33.63 4.86 14.67
CA VAL A 454 33.34 4.29 15.98
C VAL A 454 33.81 2.84 16.02
N PRO A 455 34.48 2.36 17.10
CA PRO A 455 34.86 0.96 17.19
C PRO A 455 33.64 0.03 17.17
N VAL A 456 33.82 -1.20 16.68
CA VAL A 456 32.75 -2.23 16.74
C VAL A 456 32.34 -2.43 18.21
N GLY A 457 31.01 -2.42 18.46
CA GLY A 457 30.40 -2.40 19.79
C GLY A 457 30.28 -1.00 20.41
N GLY A 458 30.84 0.04 19.79
CA GLY A 458 30.66 1.42 20.24
C GLY A 458 29.33 1.99 19.80
N THR A 459 28.81 2.99 20.53
CA THR A 459 27.50 3.61 20.34
C THR A 459 27.60 4.99 19.72
N VAL A 460 26.76 5.26 18.78
CA VAL A 460 26.50 6.58 18.18
C VAL A 460 25.13 7.07 18.63
N ALA A 461 25.02 8.33 19.06
CA ALA A 461 23.75 9.02 19.30
C ALA A 461 23.51 10.03 18.17
N VAL A 462 22.50 9.85 17.38
CA VAL A 462 22.07 10.78 16.32
C VAL A 462 20.97 11.67 16.89
N LEU A 463 21.25 12.96 17.06
CA LEU A 463 20.28 13.94 17.52
C LEU A 463 19.49 14.43 16.31
N ALA A 464 18.18 14.27 16.33
CA ALA A 464 17.30 14.81 15.28
C ALA A 464 15.94 15.24 15.87
N ASP A 465 15.33 16.22 15.23
CA ASP A 465 14.00 16.75 15.52
C ASP A 465 13.01 16.55 14.34
N ASP A 466 13.43 15.77 13.34
CA ASP A 466 12.61 15.38 12.19
C ASP A 466 11.92 14.04 12.46
N GLU A 467 10.60 14.00 12.26
CA GLU A 467 9.78 12.80 12.51
C GLU A 467 10.20 11.60 11.63
N ALA A 468 10.69 11.85 10.40
CA ALA A 468 11.17 10.79 9.53
C ALA A 468 12.44 10.11 10.09
N ALA A 469 13.31 10.81 10.83
CA ALA A 469 14.50 10.22 11.44
C ALA A 469 14.15 9.10 12.43
N ARG A 470 13.03 9.22 13.13
CA ARG A 470 12.52 8.20 14.06
C ARG A 470 12.23 6.86 13.39
N LEU A 471 11.85 6.92 12.10
CA LEU A 471 11.52 5.76 11.28
C LEU A 471 12.73 5.27 10.48
N ASP A 472 13.46 6.21 9.90
CA ASP A 472 14.53 5.89 8.95
C ASP A 472 15.81 5.44 9.62
N VAL A 473 16.14 5.89 10.86
CA VAL A 473 17.33 5.41 11.57
C VAL A 473 17.24 3.93 11.93
N PRO A 474 16.13 3.42 12.50
CA PRO A 474 15.94 1.98 12.70
C PRO A 474 15.97 1.18 11.38
N ALA A 475 15.28 1.66 10.33
CA ALA A 475 15.26 1.00 9.02
C ALA A 475 16.66 0.95 8.39
N TRP A 476 17.44 2.04 8.51
CA TRP A 476 18.85 2.06 8.09
C TRP A 476 19.69 1.06 8.86
N CYS A 477 19.50 0.95 10.17
CA CYS A 477 20.23 -0.03 10.99
C CYS A 477 20.01 -1.46 10.50
N GLU A 478 18.77 -1.80 10.17
CA GLU A 478 18.43 -3.11 9.64
C GLU A 478 19.08 -3.36 8.26
N MET A 479 18.99 -2.38 7.33
CA MET A 479 19.61 -2.48 6.02
C MET A 479 21.13 -2.60 6.05
N ARG A 480 21.77 -1.99 7.06
CA ARG A 480 23.25 -1.94 7.22
C ARG A 480 23.78 -2.90 8.28
N GLU A 481 22.93 -3.84 8.75
CA GLU A 481 23.28 -4.83 9.77
C GLU A 481 23.89 -4.20 11.04
N GLN A 482 23.38 -3.00 11.41
CA GLN A 482 23.74 -2.33 12.66
C GLN A 482 22.63 -2.57 13.69
N GLU A 483 22.94 -2.36 14.99
CA GLU A 483 21.92 -2.51 16.02
C GLU A 483 21.31 -1.16 16.39
N TYR A 484 19.97 -1.09 16.30
CA TYR A 484 19.23 0.03 16.87
C TYR A 484 19.00 -0.21 18.36
N ALA A 485 19.64 0.60 19.22
CA ALA A 485 19.58 0.44 20.66
C ALA A 485 18.47 1.25 21.35
N GLY A 486 17.68 2.02 20.58
CA GLY A 486 16.52 2.73 21.09
C GLY A 486 16.59 4.25 20.94
N GLU A 487 15.58 4.91 21.50
CA GLU A 487 15.39 6.37 21.49
C GLU A 487 15.52 6.91 22.92
N ALA A 488 16.16 8.07 23.06
CA ALA A 488 16.31 8.79 24.31
C ALA A 488 16.10 10.30 24.06
N PRO A 489 15.85 11.12 25.11
CA PRO A 489 15.79 12.56 24.94
C PRO A 489 17.15 13.11 24.42
N ALA A 490 17.12 14.00 23.43
CA ALA A 490 18.33 14.62 22.91
C ALA A 490 19.12 15.38 24.01
N ALA A 491 18.43 15.88 25.03
CA ALA A 491 19.03 16.57 26.18
C ALA A 491 20.05 15.71 26.94
N ASP A 492 19.89 14.39 26.96
CA ASP A 492 20.81 13.46 27.62
C ASP A 492 22.16 13.37 26.88
N TYR A 493 22.22 13.87 25.65
CA TYR A 493 23.38 13.88 24.76
C TYR A 493 23.81 15.27 24.31
N GLY A 494 23.31 16.33 25.00
CA GLY A 494 23.71 17.72 24.76
C GLY A 494 22.87 18.47 23.73
N GLY A 495 21.77 17.90 23.25
CA GLY A 495 20.81 18.58 22.39
C GLY A 495 19.86 19.50 23.17
N ASP A 496 19.29 20.51 22.52
CA ASP A 496 18.34 21.45 23.12
C ASP A 496 16.87 21.06 22.87
N ARG A 497 16.61 20.15 21.92
CA ARG A 497 15.30 19.65 21.53
C ARG A 497 15.40 18.31 20.78
N GLY A 498 14.26 17.67 20.51
CA GLY A 498 14.19 16.43 19.72
C GLY A 498 14.62 15.18 20.48
N SER A 499 14.98 14.16 19.71
CA SER A 499 15.37 12.83 20.20
C SER A 499 16.81 12.48 19.81
N ALA A 500 17.42 11.59 20.60
CA ALA A 500 18.67 10.91 20.29
C ALA A 500 18.36 9.46 19.90
N TYR A 501 18.71 9.07 18.68
CA TYR A 501 18.59 7.70 18.18
C TYR A 501 19.92 6.98 18.37
N LEU A 502 19.89 5.91 19.18
CA LEU A 502 21.08 5.20 19.59
C LEU A 502 21.36 4.05 18.66
N VAL A 503 22.56 4.03 18.07
CA VAL A 503 22.99 3.01 17.12
C VAL A 503 24.30 2.40 17.61
N VAL A 504 24.33 1.06 17.74
CA VAL A 504 25.55 0.31 18.08
C VAL A 504 26.14 -0.26 16.80
N ARG A 505 27.43 0.05 16.55
CA ARG A 505 28.18 -0.49 15.42
C ARG A 505 28.42 -1.98 15.58
N ARG A 506 28.00 -2.79 14.59
CA ARG A 506 28.18 -4.25 14.58
C ARG A 506 29.19 -4.75 13.57
N SER A 507 29.50 -3.99 12.52
CA SER A 507 30.44 -4.35 11.45
C SER A 507 31.33 -3.18 11.03
#